data_356f6e4ad37648b9fd448bbc5b3db62d
#
_entry.id   356f6e4ad37648b9fd448bbc5b3db62d
#
_cell.length_a   1.000
_cell.length_b   1.000
_cell.length_c   1.000
_cell.angle_alpha   90.00
_cell.angle_beta   90.00
_cell.angle_gamma   90.00
#
_symmetry.space_group_name_H-M   'P 1'
#
loop_
_entity.id
_entity.type
_entity.pdbx_description
1 polymer ?
#
loop_
_entity_poly.entity_id
_entity_poly.type
_entity_poly.pdbx_seq_one_letter_code
_entity_poly.pdbx_strand_id
1 'polypeptide(L)'
;MRSVLFDHIAIAVPRLADAEAILARELGGRSAYGMTRGAFSFWHWRYEGGGDIEVLEPAGADGFLHRFLAQRGAGIHHVTFTVPSLVDACDRARMHGYSIVGYDDSDPDWKEAFLHPRQAQGIVVQFAETHAEAKSPPPSGVGGGRPASPREPVPPITVLGLRLSARSRERAQTQWGAVVQGQLSGGSDGVLVFHWPGSFMYVAVEIDAAREEGPLWIEYASRRAVPLTDAPHPMLGAVFKRRPAH
;
A
#
# COMPACT_ATOMS: atom_id res chain seq x y z
N MET A 1 -23.37 -7.46 -2.94
CA MET A 1 -22.81 -6.24 -2.29
C MET A 1 -21.34 -6.17 -2.63
N ARG A 2 -20.82 -5.01 -3.03
CA ARG A 2 -19.36 -4.83 -3.19
C ARG A 2 -18.71 -4.97 -1.80
N SER A 3 -17.60 -5.70 -1.71
CA SER A 3 -16.82 -5.89 -0.48
C SER A 3 -15.64 -4.91 -0.44
N VAL A 4 -15.07 -4.73 0.73
CA VAL A 4 -13.77 -4.04 0.86
C VAL A 4 -12.70 -4.87 0.17
N LEU A 5 -11.80 -4.21 -0.56
CA LEU A 5 -10.67 -4.86 -1.25
C LEU A 5 -9.37 -4.21 -0.80
N PHE A 6 -8.34 -5.01 -0.54
CA PHE A 6 -6.99 -4.49 -0.40
C PHE A 6 -6.48 -4.12 -1.80
N ASP A 7 -6.30 -2.84 -2.06
CA ASP A 7 -5.99 -2.32 -3.40
C ASP A 7 -4.48 -2.30 -3.67
N HIS A 8 -3.71 -1.57 -2.87
CA HIS A 8 -2.26 -1.44 -3.06
C HIS A 8 -1.50 -1.12 -1.77
N ILE A 9 -0.18 -1.29 -1.84
CA ILE A 9 0.79 -0.85 -0.85
C ILE A 9 1.54 0.34 -1.44
N ALA A 10 1.61 1.45 -0.72
CA ALA A 10 2.29 2.66 -1.17
C ALA A 10 3.67 2.84 -0.51
N ILE A 11 4.66 3.20 -1.32
CA ILE A 11 6.03 3.49 -0.92
C ILE A 11 6.32 4.95 -1.24
N ALA A 12 6.80 5.72 -0.27
CA ALA A 12 7.28 7.08 -0.50
C ALA A 12 8.79 7.08 -0.80
N VAL A 13 9.18 7.78 -1.85
CA VAL A 13 10.57 7.92 -2.30
C VAL A 13 10.91 9.39 -2.59
N PRO A 14 12.19 9.78 -2.55
CA PRO A 14 12.59 11.13 -2.95
C PRO A 14 12.34 11.41 -4.44
N ARG A 15 12.51 10.40 -5.31
CA ARG A 15 12.30 10.51 -6.77
C ARG A 15 11.67 9.23 -7.32
N LEU A 16 10.58 9.37 -8.00
CA LEU A 16 9.81 8.28 -8.61
C LEU A 16 10.60 7.55 -9.70
N ALA A 17 11.41 8.28 -10.46
CA ALA A 17 12.25 7.69 -11.51
C ALA A 17 13.23 6.62 -10.99
N ASP A 18 13.64 6.71 -9.73
CA ASP A 18 14.56 5.74 -9.11
C ASP A 18 13.86 4.41 -8.82
N ALA A 19 12.54 4.41 -8.61
CA ALA A 19 11.75 3.22 -8.32
C ALA A 19 11.51 2.32 -9.54
N GLU A 20 11.49 2.90 -10.75
CA GLU A 20 11.20 2.16 -11.99
C GLU A 20 12.19 1.03 -12.26
N ALA A 21 13.49 1.31 -12.06
CA ALA A 21 14.54 0.31 -12.28
C ALA A 21 14.29 -0.96 -11.44
N ILE A 22 13.77 -0.79 -10.24
CA ILE A 22 13.51 -1.89 -9.32
C ILE A 22 12.16 -2.53 -9.62
N LEU A 23 11.09 -1.74 -9.59
CA LEU A 23 9.74 -2.27 -9.67
C LEU A 23 9.42 -2.90 -11.02
N ALA A 24 9.93 -2.31 -12.12
CA ALA A 24 9.73 -2.86 -13.46
C ALA A 24 10.83 -3.84 -13.88
N ARG A 25 12.12 -3.44 -13.79
CA ARG A 25 13.22 -4.23 -14.37
C ARG A 25 13.64 -5.40 -13.49
N GLU A 26 13.61 -5.24 -12.17
CA GLU A 26 14.02 -6.31 -11.26
C GLU A 26 12.83 -7.14 -10.79
N LEU A 27 11.69 -6.52 -10.50
CA LEU A 27 10.51 -7.20 -9.96
C LEU A 27 9.48 -7.60 -11.04
N GLY A 28 9.59 -7.07 -12.25
CA GLY A 28 8.71 -7.40 -13.38
C GLY A 28 7.33 -6.77 -13.31
N GLY A 29 7.18 -5.71 -12.52
CA GLY A 29 5.94 -4.94 -12.46
C GLY A 29 5.68 -4.19 -13.76
N ARG A 30 4.42 -4.14 -14.18
CA ARG A 30 3.98 -3.33 -15.32
C ARG A 30 3.54 -1.96 -14.84
N SER A 31 4.15 -0.93 -15.40
CA SER A 31 3.71 0.46 -15.22
C SER A 31 2.26 0.59 -15.68
N ALA A 32 1.37 1.00 -14.78
CA ALA A 32 -0.07 1.09 -15.03
C ALA A 32 -0.50 2.53 -15.31
N TYR A 33 -0.58 3.36 -14.28
CA TYR A 33 -0.99 4.75 -14.39
C TYR A 33 -0.36 5.58 -13.28
N GLY A 34 -0.35 6.89 -13.45
CA GLY A 34 0.10 7.83 -12.44
C GLY A 34 -0.11 9.25 -12.92
N MET A 35 -0.02 10.19 -11.99
CA MET A 35 -0.17 11.62 -12.23
C MET A 35 0.46 12.44 -11.11
N THR A 36 0.55 13.75 -11.32
CA THR A 36 0.82 14.72 -10.26
C THR A 36 -0.51 15.25 -9.73
N ARG A 37 -0.71 15.19 -8.42
CA ARG A 37 -1.92 15.67 -7.74
C ARG A 37 -1.51 16.55 -6.55
N GLY A 38 -1.64 17.86 -6.71
CA GLY A 38 -1.28 18.81 -5.66
C GLY A 38 0.19 18.72 -5.24
N ALA A 39 0.43 18.28 -4.00
CA ALA A 39 1.76 18.26 -3.38
C ALA A 39 2.55 16.96 -3.61
N PHE A 40 2.09 16.07 -4.47
CA PHE A 40 2.77 14.82 -4.76
C PHE A 40 2.50 14.32 -6.17
N SER A 41 3.43 13.48 -6.66
CA SER A 41 3.25 12.65 -7.85
C SER A 41 3.20 11.19 -7.41
N PHE A 42 2.43 10.38 -8.12
CA PHE A 42 2.36 8.95 -7.87
C PHE A 42 2.38 8.15 -9.15
N TRP A 43 2.79 6.88 -9.04
CA TRP A 43 2.72 5.92 -10.12
C TRP A 43 2.47 4.51 -9.59
N HIS A 44 1.66 3.72 -10.31
CA HIS A 44 1.32 2.34 -9.98
C HIS A 44 2.09 1.34 -10.84
N TRP A 45 2.54 0.26 -10.20
CA TRP A 45 3.08 -0.94 -10.83
C TRP A 45 2.26 -2.15 -10.45
N ARG A 46 1.65 -2.79 -11.46
CA ARG A 46 0.88 -4.01 -11.31
C ARG A 46 1.72 -5.24 -11.62
N TYR A 47 1.48 -6.29 -10.87
CA TYR A 47 2.17 -7.56 -11.02
C TYR A 47 1.19 -8.61 -11.54
N GLU A 48 1.53 -9.34 -12.63
CA GLU A 48 0.64 -10.35 -13.25
C GLU A 48 0.28 -11.49 -12.31
N GLY A 49 1.19 -11.85 -11.38
CA GLY A 49 0.93 -12.83 -10.33
C GLY A 49 -0.02 -12.35 -9.23
N GLY A 50 -0.36 -11.06 -9.22
CA GLY A 50 -1.19 -10.38 -8.24
C GLY A 50 -0.44 -9.32 -7.43
N GLY A 51 -1.22 -8.37 -6.90
CA GLY A 51 -0.78 -7.24 -6.09
C GLY A 51 -0.41 -5.99 -6.90
N ASP A 52 -0.45 -4.86 -6.22
CA ASP A 52 -0.18 -3.54 -6.78
C ASP A 52 0.70 -2.74 -5.80
N ILE A 53 1.72 -2.06 -6.31
CA ILE A 53 2.57 -1.15 -5.57
C ILE A 53 2.43 0.24 -6.18
N GLU A 54 2.03 1.20 -5.34
CA GLU A 54 2.09 2.61 -5.65
C GLU A 54 3.41 3.19 -5.15
N VAL A 55 3.99 4.11 -5.91
CA VAL A 55 5.13 4.89 -5.44
C VAL A 55 4.78 6.37 -5.49
N LEU A 56 5.15 7.07 -4.43
CA LEU A 56 4.88 8.48 -4.23
C LEU A 56 6.19 9.26 -4.18
N GLU A 57 6.22 10.42 -4.86
CA GLU A 57 7.28 11.41 -4.70
C GLU A 57 6.68 12.77 -4.34
N PRO A 58 7.38 13.62 -3.55
CA PRO A 58 6.93 14.98 -3.28
C PRO A 58 6.88 15.81 -4.55
N ALA A 59 5.85 16.65 -4.69
CA ALA A 59 5.77 17.71 -5.68
C ALA A 59 5.70 19.07 -4.97
N GLY A 60 6.35 20.10 -5.54
CA GLY A 60 6.42 21.41 -4.89
C GLY A 60 7.43 21.47 -3.74
N ALA A 61 7.34 22.54 -2.94
CA ALA A 61 8.35 22.89 -1.93
C ALA A 61 8.09 22.27 -0.55
N ASP A 62 6.85 21.87 -0.26
CA ASP A 62 6.42 21.36 1.05
C ASP A 62 5.29 20.32 0.91
N GLY A 63 4.90 19.71 2.01
CA GLY A 63 3.79 18.77 2.06
C GLY A 63 4.03 17.59 3.01
N PHE A 64 3.06 16.68 3.05
CA PHE A 64 3.12 15.53 3.96
C PHE A 64 4.26 14.55 3.61
N LEU A 65 4.57 14.38 2.32
CA LEU A 65 5.67 13.50 1.89
C LEU A 65 7.05 14.07 2.24
N HIS A 66 7.24 15.39 2.16
CA HIS A 66 8.48 16.03 2.62
C HIS A 66 8.72 15.75 4.10
N ARG A 67 7.67 15.86 4.93
CA ARG A 67 7.76 15.55 6.36
C ARG A 67 8.03 14.07 6.61
N PHE A 68 7.35 13.18 5.89
CA PHE A 68 7.57 11.75 6.02
C PHE A 68 9.02 11.37 5.67
N LEU A 69 9.51 11.81 4.52
CA LEU A 69 10.87 11.52 4.04
C LEU A 69 11.95 12.11 4.95
N ALA A 70 11.73 13.31 5.48
CA ALA A 70 12.66 13.94 6.43
C ALA A 70 12.75 13.18 7.76
N GLN A 71 11.65 12.58 8.23
CA GLN A 71 11.59 11.87 9.50
C GLN A 71 11.96 10.39 9.41
N ARG A 72 11.63 9.73 8.31
CA ARG A 72 11.72 8.27 8.17
C ARG A 72 12.57 7.80 6.99
N GLY A 73 12.95 8.71 6.07
CA GLY A 73 13.55 8.34 4.79
C GLY A 73 12.53 7.72 3.83
N ALA A 74 13.02 7.15 2.73
CA ALA A 74 12.18 6.35 1.84
C ALA A 74 11.63 5.14 2.58
N GLY A 75 10.42 4.68 2.22
CA GLY A 75 9.82 3.53 2.88
C GLY A 75 8.31 3.37 2.64
N ILE A 76 7.74 2.33 3.25
CA ILE A 76 6.30 2.05 3.19
C ILE A 76 5.55 3.19 3.88
N HIS A 77 4.67 3.87 3.13
CA HIS A 77 3.92 5.02 3.59
C HIS A 77 2.50 4.67 4.03
N HIS A 78 1.74 3.98 3.17
CA HIS A 78 0.35 3.63 3.47
C HIS A 78 -0.10 2.33 2.80
N VAL A 79 -1.28 1.88 3.20
CA VAL A 79 -2.05 0.83 2.52
C VAL A 79 -3.40 1.39 2.15
N THR A 80 -3.88 1.03 0.96
CA THR A 80 -5.17 1.50 0.42
C THR A 80 -6.17 0.36 0.33
N PHE A 81 -7.36 0.64 0.81
CA PHE A 81 -8.51 -0.24 0.70
C PHE A 81 -9.61 0.44 -0.10
N THR A 82 -9.99 -0.19 -1.21
CA THR A 82 -11.20 0.22 -1.94
C THR A 82 -12.43 -0.20 -1.13
N VAL A 83 -13.31 0.75 -0.86
CA VAL A 83 -14.52 0.57 -0.06
C VAL A 83 -15.78 0.80 -0.90
N PRO A 84 -16.90 0.12 -0.61
CA PRO A 84 -18.17 0.33 -1.31
C PRO A 84 -18.77 1.72 -1.07
N SER A 85 -18.57 2.29 0.12
CA SER A 85 -19.02 3.59 0.56
C SER A 85 -17.98 4.18 1.51
N LEU A 86 -17.47 5.37 1.16
CA LEU A 86 -16.52 6.09 2.00
C LEU A 86 -17.14 6.53 3.31
N VAL A 87 -18.41 7.00 3.26
CA VAL A 87 -19.16 7.42 4.45
C VAL A 87 -19.27 6.28 5.45
N ASP A 88 -19.74 5.09 5.00
CA ASP A 88 -19.89 3.94 5.87
C ASP A 88 -18.55 3.45 6.45
N ALA A 89 -17.47 3.51 5.66
CA ALA A 89 -16.14 3.17 6.13
C ALA A 89 -15.65 4.13 7.22
N CYS A 90 -15.87 5.44 7.02
CA CYS A 90 -15.53 6.47 8.00
C CYS A 90 -16.36 6.34 9.28
N ASP A 91 -17.67 6.10 9.17
CA ASP A 91 -18.54 5.95 10.34
C ASP A 91 -18.18 4.69 11.13
N ARG A 92 -17.90 3.60 10.46
CA ARG A 92 -17.38 2.38 11.09
C ARG A 92 -16.08 2.64 11.84
N ALA A 93 -15.13 3.36 11.23
CA ALA A 93 -13.88 3.72 11.90
C ALA A 93 -14.13 4.60 13.13
N ARG A 94 -15.02 5.60 13.05
CA ARG A 94 -15.40 6.46 14.18
C ARG A 94 -16.04 5.68 15.33
N MET A 95 -16.91 4.71 15.03
CA MET A 95 -17.52 3.84 16.04
C MET A 95 -16.49 3.04 16.85
N HIS A 96 -15.31 2.77 16.25
CA HIS A 96 -14.19 2.11 16.89
C HIS A 96 -13.14 3.09 17.47
N GLY A 97 -13.45 4.38 17.55
CA GLY A 97 -12.61 5.40 18.19
C GLY A 97 -11.51 5.97 17.30
N TYR A 98 -11.54 5.72 15.99
CA TYR A 98 -10.58 6.32 15.05
C TYR A 98 -11.04 7.70 14.60
N SER A 99 -10.08 8.63 14.53
CA SER A 99 -10.29 9.94 13.89
C SER A 99 -10.02 9.81 12.39
N ILE A 100 -10.92 10.41 11.60
CA ILE A 100 -10.75 10.50 10.15
C ILE A 100 -9.97 11.77 9.82
N VAL A 101 -8.97 11.63 8.96
CA VAL A 101 -8.16 12.74 8.44
C VAL A 101 -8.23 12.76 6.91
N GLY A 102 -8.08 13.94 6.32
CA GLY A 102 -8.01 14.07 4.86
C GLY A 102 -9.26 13.55 4.13
N TYR A 103 -10.46 13.70 4.72
CA TYR A 103 -11.70 13.34 4.04
C TYR A 103 -11.91 14.25 2.83
N ASP A 104 -11.98 13.66 1.64
CA ASP A 104 -12.23 14.37 0.39
C ASP A 104 -13.19 13.55 -0.49
N ASP A 105 -14.35 14.12 -0.79
CA ASP A 105 -15.39 13.59 -1.68
C ASP A 105 -15.72 14.53 -2.84
N SER A 106 -14.84 15.49 -3.10
CA SER A 106 -15.00 16.50 -4.14
C SER A 106 -14.89 15.94 -5.56
N ASP A 107 -14.15 14.83 -5.73
CA ASP A 107 -14.02 14.13 -6.99
C ASP A 107 -15.00 12.93 -7.01
N PRO A 108 -16.02 12.92 -7.89
CA PRO A 108 -17.00 11.83 -7.95
C PRO A 108 -16.37 10.47 -8.32
N ASP A 109 -15.24 10.46 -9.03
CA ASP A 109 -14.57 9.24 -9.49
C ASP A 109 -13.58 8.69 -8.47
N TRP A 110 -13.12 9.54 -7.53
CA TRP A 110 -12.18 9.17 -6.48
C TRP A 110 -12.43 9.96 -5.20
N LYS A 111 -13.01 9.31 -4.21
CA LYS A 111 -13.20 9.87 -2.87
C LYS A 111 -12.28 9.15 -1.90
N GLU A 112 -11.72 9.85 -0.95
CA GLU A 112 -10.74 9.28 -0.04
C GLU A 112 -10.84 9.81 1.38
N ALA A 113 -10.35 9.01 2.32
CA ALA A 113 -10.18 9.38 3.71
C ALA A 113 -9.10 8.50 4.35
N PHE A 114 -8.50 8.95 5.44
CA PHE A 114 -7.36 8.27 6.03
C PHE A 114 -7.52 8.08 7.53
N LEU A 115 -6.94 6.98 8.04
CA LEU A 115 -6.64 6.79 9.45
C LEU A 115 -5.20 7.24 9.70
N HIS A 116 -5.02 8.07 10.73
CA HIS A 116 -3.69 8.58 11.08
C HIS A 116 -2.83 7.46 11.71
N PRO A 117 -1.53 7.35 11.36
CA PRO A 117 -0.68 6.24 11.82
C PRO A 117 -0.52 6.14 13.34
N ARG A 118 -0.67 7.24 14.09
CA ARG A 118 -0.66 7.19 15.57
C ARG A 118 -1.81 6.36 16.16
N GLN A 119 -2.92 6.26 15.46
CA GLN A 119 -4.06 5.43 15.86
C GLN A 119 -4.06 4.08 15.12
N ALA A 120 -3.54 4.05 13.89
CA ALA A 120 -3.59 2.92 12.98
C ALA A 120 -2.30 2.07 12.99
N GLN A 121 -1.76 1.80 14.17
CA GLN A 121 -0.63 0.88 14.38
C GLN A 121 0.59 1.23 13.51
N GLY A 122 0.96 2.52 13.48
CA GLY A 122 2.19 3.00 12.83
C GLY A 122 2.15 3.12 11.31
N ILE A 123 1.01 2.84 10.65
CA ILE A 123 0.85 2.99 9.21
C ILE A 123 -0.39 3.84 8.89
N VAL A 124 -0.32 4.63 7.83
CA VAL A 124 -1.50 5.30 7.29
C VAL A 124 -2.39 4.25 6.60
N VAL A 125 -3.68 4.25 6.89
CA VAL A 125 -4.68 3.42 6.19
C VAL A 125 -5.59 4.34 5.40
N GLN A 126 -5.62 4.17 4.08
CA GLN A 126 -6.48 4.92 3.18
C GLN A 126 -7.72 4.10 2.85
N PHE A 127 -8.88 4.74 2.96
CA PHE A 127 -10.11 4.28 2.34
C PHE A 127 -10.34 5.05 1.04
N ALA A 128 -10.60 4.34 -0.04
CA ALA A 128 -10.90 4.92 -1.34
C ALA A 128 -12.24 4.39 -1.86
N GLU A 129 -13.20 5.28 -2.15
CA GLU A 129 -14.40 4.93 -2.90
C GLU A 129 -14.17 5.31 -4.36
N THR A 130 -14.24 4.33 -5.26
CA THR A 130 -14.00 4.55 -6.69
C THR A 130 -15.06 3.84 -7.51
N HIS A 131 -15.44 4.42 -8.64
CA HIS A 131 -16.24 3.75 -9.64
C HIS A 131 -15.36 2.87 -10.52
N ALA A 132 -15.85 1.65 -10.86
CA ALA A 132 -15.05 0.61 -11.54
C ALA A 132 -14.45 1.06 -12.90
N GLU A 133 -15.01 2.10 -13.50
CA GLU A 133 -14.56 2.68 -14.78
C GLU A 133 -13.36 3.64 -14.62
N ALA A 134 -13.15 4.19 -13.41
CA ALA A 134 -12.06 5.12 -13.11
C ALA A 134 -10.65 4.47 -13.10
N LYS A 135 -10.54 3.14 -13.15
CA LYS A 135 -9.27 2.42 -13.25
C LYS A 135 -8.69 2.36 -14.68
N SER A 136 -9.33 3.01 -15.65
CA SER A 136 -8.77 3.21 -16.97
C SER A 136 -7.65 4.26 -16.89
N PRO A 137 -6.49 4.03 -17.52
CA PRO A 137 -5.45 5.05 -17.55
C PRO A 137 -6.02 6.34 -18.12
N PRO A 138 -5.73 7.52 -17.54
CA PRO A 138 -6.13 8.79 -18.15
C PRO A 138 -5.58 8.85 -19.57
N PRO A 139 -6.29 9.50 -20.50
CA PRO A 139 -5.83 9.66 -21.87
C PRO A 139 -4.43 10.30 -21.86
N SER A 140 -3.51 9.73 -22.65
CA SER A 140 -2.13 10.12 -22.78
C SER A 140 -2.04 11.64 -22.98
N GLY A 141 -1.63 12.40 -21.97
CA GLY A 141 -1.54 13.86 -22.11
C GLY A 141 -1.30 14.68 -20.86
N VAL A 142 -1.31 14.11 -19.65
CA VAL A 142 -1.04 14.89 -18.43
C VAL A 142 0.38 14.58 -17.95
N GLY A 143 1.22 15.60 -18.00
CA GLY A 143 2.66 15.63 -17.92
C GLY A 143 3.31 15.09 -16.64
N GLY A 144 3.47 13.80 -16.60
CA GLY A 144 4.50 13.10 -15.88
C GLY A 144 5.00 12.03 -16.85
N GLY A 145 6.27 12.09 -17.26
CA GLY A 145 6.81 11.16 -18.23
C GLY A 145 6.58 9.73 -17.74
N ARG A 146 5.78 8.96 -18.51
CA ARG A 146 5.55 7.54 -18.23
C ARG A 146 6.93 6.87 -18.09
N PRO A 147 7.17 6.15 -16.97
CA PRO A 147 8.38 5.35 -16.87
C PRO A 147 8.50 4.42 -18.08
N ALA A 148 9.69 4.33 -18.66
CA ALA A 148 9.93 3.50 -19.83
C ALA A 148 9.74 2.02 -19.47
N SER A 149 8.99 1.27 -20.25
CA SER A 149 8.90 -0.18 -20.07
C SER A 149 10.28 -0.81 -20.36
N PRO A 150 10.69 -1.85 -19.60
CA PRO A 150 11.96 -2.52 -19.85
C PRO A 150 11.99 -3.10 -21.26
N ARG A 151 13.18 -3.04 -21.90
CA ARG A 151 13.38 -3.59 -23.26
C ARG A 151 13.16 -5.09 -23.32
N GLU A 152 13.47 -5.80 -22.22
CA GLU A 152 13.20 -7.23 -22.05
C GLU A 152 12.37 -7.42 -20.76
N PRO A 153 11.13 -7.91 -20.85
CA PRO A 153 10.30 -8.16 -19.69
C PRO A 153 10.89 -9.32 -18.86
N VAL A 154 11.11 -9.08 -17.59
CA VAL A 154 11.44 -10.16 -16.65
C VAL A 154 10.15 -10.78 -16.10
N PRO A 155 10.16 -12.10 -15.79
CA PRO A 155 8.99 -12.72 -15.15
C PRO A 155 8.63 -12.00 -13.86
N PRO A 156 7.37 -11.58 -13.68
CA PRO A 156 6.95 -10.80 -12.53
C PRO A 156 7.00 -11.64 -11.25
N ILE A 157 7.20 -10.96 -10.13
CA ILE A 157 6.88 -11.49 -8.82
C ILE A 157 5.38 -11.44 -8.59
N THR A 158 4.91 -12.09 -7.52
CA THR A 158 3.58 -11.85 -6.94
C THR A 158 3.75 -11.08 -5.64
N VAL A 159 3.13 -9.93 -5.51
CA VAL A 159 3.07 -9.21 -4.23
C VAL A 159 1.96 -9.84 -3.41
N LEU A 160 2.34 -10.47 -2.29
CA LEU A 160 1.40 -11.24 -1.46
C LEU A 160 0.73 -10.38 -0.40
N GLY A 161 1.40 -9.34 0.08
CA GLY A 161 0.85 -8.47 1.11
C GLY A 161 1.90 -7.76 1.95
N LEU A 162 1.43 -7.26 3.08
CA LEU A 162 2.23 -6.48 4.02
C LEU A 162 2.30 -7.16 5.37
N ARG A 163 3.50 -7.20 5.95
CA ARG A 163 3.69 -7.57 7.34
C ARG A 163 3.92 -6.34 8.21
N LEU A 164 3.23 -6.32 9.35
CA LEU A 164 3.24 -5.24 10.32
C LEU A 164 3.60 -5.77 11.70
N SER A 165 4.09 -4.89 12.57
CA SER A 165 4.16 -5.10 14.01
C SER A 165 3.05 -4.33 14.70
N ALA A 166 2.38 -4.95 15.68
CA ALA A 166 1.42 -4.30 16.57
C ALA A 166 1.64 -4.77 18.02
N ARG A 167 1.38 -3.87 18.98
CA ARG A 167 1.56 -4.15 20.41
C ARG A 167 0.41 -4.92 21.03
N SER A 168 -0.78 -4.83 20.44
CA SER A 168 -2.01 -5.42 20.99
C SER A 168 -2.75 -6.23 19.94
N ARG A 169 -3.01 -7.49 20.28
CA ARG A 169 -3.85 -8.39 19.48
C ARG A 169 -5.26 -7.84 19.30
N GLU A 170 -5.87 -7.32 20.36
CA GLU A 170 -7.22 -6.77 20.35
C GLU A 170 -7.30 -5.56 19.39
N ARG A 171 -6.35 -4.61 19.50
CA ARG A 171 -6.30 -3.46 18.60
C ARG A 171 -6.07 -3.88 17.14
N ALA A 172 -5.24 -4.91 16.90
CA ALA A 172 -5.03 -5.43 15.57
C ALA A 172 -6.30 -6.07 14.99
N GLN A 173 -7.04 -6.85 15.78
CA GLN A 173 -8.33 -7.42 15.39
C GLN A 173 -9.38 -6.33 15.14
N THR A 174 -9.42 -5.30 15.97
CA THR A 174 -10.31 -4.16 15.79
C THR A 174 -10.00 -3.44 14.48
N GLN A 175 -8.73 -3.05 14.26
CA GLN A 175 -8.36 -2.31 13.06
C GLN A 175 -8.58 -3.11 11.78
N TRP A 176 -7.96 -4.28 11.68
CA TRP A 176 -7.96 -5.03 10.43
C TRP A 176 -9.23 -5.86 10.21
N GLY A 177 -9.83 -6.35 11.31
CA GLY A 177 -11.08 -7.12 11.25
C GLY A 177 -12.33 -6.24 11.26
N ALA A 178 -12.56 -5.47 12.32
CA ALA A 178 -13.80 -4.72 12.47
C ALA A 178 -13.85 -3.46 11.61
N VAL A 179 -12.77 -2.66 11.57
CA VAL A 179 -12.74 -1.38 10.84
C VAL A 179 -12.52 -1.59 9.35
N VAL A 180 -11.49 -2.32 8.97
CA VAL A 180 -11.12 -2.55 7.55
C VAL A 180 -11.82 -3.78 6.96
N GLN A 181 -12.58 -4.52 7.76
CA GLN A 181 -13.39 -5.69 7.35
C GLN A 181 -12.59 -6.85 6.74
N GLY A 182 -11.34 -7.02 7.14
CA GLY A 182 -10.55 -8.20 6.80
C GLY A 182 -11.04 -9.44 7.54
N GLN A 183 -11.02 -10.57 6.87
CA GLN A 183 -11.34 -11.87 7.45
C GLN A 183 -10.08 -12.49 8.04
N LEU A 184 -10.12 -12.83 9.33
CA LEU A 184 -9.04 -13.53 10.00
C LEU A 184 -8.99 -14.98 9.47
N SER A 185 -7.90 -15.35 8.82
CA SER A 185 -7.76 -16.63 8.12
C SER A 185 -6.71 -17.57 8.72
N GLY A 186 -6.41 -17.40 9.98
CA GLY A 186 -5.40 -18.22 10.65
C GLY A 186 -4.28 -17.34 11.24
N GLY A 187 -3.28 -18.00 11.73
CA GLY A 187 -2.11 -17.41 12.38
C GLY A 187 -1.46 -18.46 13.26
N SER A 188 -0.16 -18.36 13.46
CA SER A 188 0.55 -19.03 14.54
C SER A 188 0.42 -18.19 15.81
N ASP A 189 0.84 -18.72 16.96
CA ASP A 189 0.98 -17.94 18.18
C ASP A 189 1.81 -16.68 17.87
N GLY A 190 1.20 -15.50 18.12
CA GLY A 190 1.85 -14.22 17.87
C GLY A 190 1.63 -13.57 16.51
N VAL A 191 0.99 -14.21 15.51
CA VAL A 191 0.70 -13.62 14.22
C VAL A 191 -0.78 -13.72 13.90
N LEU A 192 -1.38 -12.63 13.40
CA LEU A 192 -2.73 -12.57 12.83
C LEU A 192 -2.62 -12.33 11.32
N VAL A 193 -3.41 -13.05 10.52
CA VAL A 193 -3.43 -12.86 9.06
C VAL A 193 -4.85 -12.52 8.62
N PHE A 194 -5.00 -11.37 7.96
CA PHE A 194 -6.28 -10.86 7.46
C PHE A 194 -6.30 -10.84 5.95
N HIS A 195 -7.35 -11.39 5.37
CA HIS A 195 -7.63 -11.42 3.94
C HIS A 195 -8.91 -10.68 3.59
N TRP A 196 -8.98 -10.18 2.38
CA TRP A 196 -10.17 -9.57 1.81
C TRP A 196 -10.62 -10.41 0.60
N PRO A 197 -11.86 -10.92 0.59
CA PRO A 197 -12.37 -11.68 -0.55
C PRO A 197 -12.28 -10.85 -1.84
N GLY A 198 -11.65 -11.41 -2.87
CA GLY A 198 -11.40 -10.72 -4.14
C GLY A 198 -10.09 -9.94 -4.21
N SER A 199 -9.30 -9.88 -3.13
CA SER A 199 -7.93 -9.35 -3.15
C SER A 199 -6.90 -10.47 -3.10
N PHE A 200 -5.81 -10.31 -3.84
CA PHE A 200 -4.66 -11.23 -3.78
C PHE A 200 -3.79 -10.97 -2.55
N MET A 201 -3.82 -9.75 -2.05
CA MET A 201 -2.98 -9.33 -0.94
C MET A 201 -3.64 -9.53 0.42
N TYR A 202 -2.80 -9.71 1.43
CA TYR A 202 -3.19 -9.85 2.81
C TYR A 202 -2.38 -8.91 3.72
N VAL A 203 -2.85 -8.73 4.93
CA VAL A 203 -2.10 -8.11 6.01
C VAL A 203 -1.79 -9.16 7.08
N ALA A 204 -0.49 -9.34 7.37
CA ALA A 204 -0.02 -10.17 8.46
C ALA A 204 0.49 -9.27 9.60
N VAL A 205 0.00 -9.47 10.82
CA VAL A 205 0.32 -8.65 11.98
C VAL A 205 1.04 -9.48 13.03
N GLU A 206 2.31 -9.19 13.27
CA GLU A 206 3.08 -9.73 14.37
C GLU A 206 2.71 -9.01 15.66
N ILE A 207 2.31 -9.75 16.68
CA ILE A 207 1.97 -9.19 17.99
C ILE A 207 3.20 -9.23 18.87
N ASP A 208 3.76 -8.06 19.13
CA ASP A 208 4.95 -7.87 19.97
C ASP A 208 4.82 -6.57 20.78
N ALA A 209 4.53 -6.71 22.06
CA ALA A 209 4.31 -5.57 22.95
C ALA A 209 5.58 -4.69 23.15
N ALA A 210 6.77 -5.24 22.89
CA ALA A 210 8.04 -4.53 23.05
C ALA A 210 8.51 -3.81 21.81
N ARG A 211 7.97 -4.17 20.62
CA ARG A 211 8.36 -3.57 19.35
C ARG A 211 7.56 -2.31 19.03
N GLU A 212 8.16 -1.38 18.30
CA GLU A 212 7.44 -0.26 17.71
C GLU A 212 6.41 -0.78 16.69
N GLU A 213 5.19 -0.18 16.71
CA GLU A 213 4.14 -0.49 15.75
C GLU A 213 4.48 0.10 14.38
N GLY A 214 4.20 -0.64 13.31
CA GLY A 214 4.39 -0.17 11.94
C GLY A 214 4.71 -1.27 10.94
N PRO A 215 4.93 -0.87 9.67
CA PRO A 215 5.27 -1.80 8.61
C PRO A 215 6.67 -2.41 8.83
N LEU A 216 6.77 -3.73 8.61
CA LEU A 216 8.02 -4.47 8.71
C LEU A 216 8.60 -4.77 7.32
N TRP A 217 7.81 -5.39 6.45
CA TRP A 217 8.23 -5.73 5.08
C TRP A 217 7.04 -6.07 4.17
N ILE A 218 7.29 -5.96 2.88
CA ILE A 218 6.38 -6.44 1.84
C ILE A 218 6.70 -7.92 1.59
N GLU A 219 5.69 -8.78 1.63
CA GLU A 219 5.82 -10.20 1.34
C GLU A 219 5.58 -10.47 -0.15
N TYR A 220 6.46 -11.28 -0.75
CA TYR A 220 6.32 -11.65 -2.15
C TYR A 220 6.63 -13.12 -2.42
N ALA A 221 6.10 -13.65 -3.53
CA ALA A 221 6.48 -14.92 -4.10
C ALA A 221 7.16 -14.72 -5.46
N SER A 222 8.07 -15.61 -5.81
CA SER A 222 8.75 -15.60 -7.10
C SER A 222 9.21 -16.99 -7.48
N ARG A 223 9.10 -17.35 -8.77
CA ARG A 223 9.64 -18.59 -9.32
C ARG A 223 11.13 -18.48 -9.68
N ARG A 224 11.67 -17.26 -9.74
CA ARG A 224 13.07 -16.96 -10.04
C ARG A 224 13.78 -16.35 -8.83
N ALA A 225 15.11 -16.33 -8.88
CA ALA A 225 15.89 -15.50 -7.97
C ALA A 225 15.60 -14.00 -8.28
N VAL A 226 15.51 -13.20 -7.23
CA VAL A 226 15.30 -11.74 -7.30
C VAL A 226 16.45 -11.10 -6.52
N PRO A 227 17.06 -10.02 -7.02
CA PRO A 227 18.22 -9.39 -6.38
C PRO A 227 17.80 -8.50 -5.18
N LEU A 228 16.98 -9.04 -4.31
CA LEU A 228 16.54 -8.40 -3.08
C LEU A 228 17.22 -9.07 -1.88
N THR A 229 17.57 -8.27 -0.90
CA THR A 229 18.13 -8.71 0.38
C THR A 229 17.11 -8.54 1.50
N ASP A 230 17.37 -9.11 2.67
CA ASP A 230 16.54 -8.94 3.86
C ASP A 230 16.72 -7.55 4.53
N ALA A 231 17.50 -6.67 3.93
CA ALA A 231 17.68 -5.27 4.37
C ALA A 231 16.76 -4.32 3.60
N PRO A 232 16.50 -3.11 4.12
CA PRO A 232 15.80 -2.08 3.38
C PRO A 232 16.47 -1.80 2.03
N HIS A 233 15.68 -1.80 0.96
CA HIS A 233 16.20 -1.50 -0.37
C HIS A 233 16.69 -0.04 -0.43
N PRO A 234 17.93 0.23 -0.90
CA PRO A 234 18.54 1.57 -0.82
C PRO A 234 17.69 2.69 -1.42
N MET A 235 16.95 2.41 -2.50
CA MET A 235 16.14 3.41 -3.21
C MET A 235 14.69 3.46 -2.70
N LEU A 236 14.14 2.32 -2.29
CA LEU A 236 12.74 2.23 -1.87
C LEU A 236 12.58 2.35 -0.35
N GLY A 237 13.65 2.14 0.43
CA GLY A 237 13.59 2.08 1.89
C GLY A 237 12.73 0.95 2.47
N ALA A 238 12.03 0.21 1.62
CA ALA A 238 11.19 -0.92 2.01
C ALA A 238 12.00 -2.22 2.02
N VAL A 239 11.70 -3.09 2.99
CA VAL A 239 12.19 -4.47 3.02
C VAL A 239 11.22 -5.33 2.24
N PHE A 240 11.76 -6.26 1.44
CA PHE A 240 10.98 -7.27 0.72
C PHE A 240 11.40 -8.66 1.19
N LYS A 241 10.45 -9.50 1.59
CA LYS A 241 10.76 -10.87 2.00
C LYS A 241 10.04 -11.90 1.14
N ARG A 242 10.82 -12.82 0.61
CA ARG A 242 10.29 -13.93 -0.17
C ARG A 242 9.59 -14.92 0.74
N ARG A 243 8.37 -15.29 0.36
CA ARG A 243 7.66 -16.42 0.97
C ARG A 243 7.83 -17.65 0.08
N PRO A 244 7.95 -18.85 0.65
CA PRO A 244 7.90 -20.07 -0.13
C PRO A 244 6.61 -20.09 -0.95
N ALA A 245 6.70 -20.52 -2.22
CA ALA A 245 5.50 -20.83 -2.99
C ALA A 245 4.85 -22.07 -2.34
N HIS A 246 3.58 -21.93 -1.97
CA HIS A 246 2.77 -23.07 -1.52
C HIS A 246 2.31 -23.88 -2.72
#